data_1535ddad069ad67f74f4bc7379b29ad6
#
_entry.id   1535ddad069ad67f74f4bc7379b29ad6
#
_cell.length_a   1.000
_cell.length_b   1.000
_cell.length_c   1.000
_cell.angle_alpha   90.00
_cell.angle_beta   90.00
_cell.angle_gamma   90.00
#
_symmetry.space_group_name_H-M   'P 1'
#
loop_
_entity.id
_entity.type
_entity.pdbx_description
1 polymer ?
#
loop_
_entity_poly.entity_id
_entity_poly.type
_entity_poly.pdbx_seq_one_letter_code
_entity_poly.pdbx_strand_id
1 'polypeptide(L)'
;MAFTAAVTNTTDTAVSWSVNGVPNGDTTLGTITSAGVYTAPADLPSPATVQITATSHADPAKSGTGNLAITSDITLNLTPNPASVELGATQTFQATVTSSGHPDPSIRWGLSGAACTSGCGTVDANGNYNAPQTLPSPANATLTAQSVADPSKQISAALAITSSFSLQLSAPSGLPAGATATIVATMAPVPGSNPSPILAWALSGPGCSGSSCGTLTVITTQSAGANPIADSATYAAPATAPTPNTVTVMVTSQADQSKKAQATIMIQPGVNVSVSPATVTLAAIHRVRLSVQVNGTSNSSVNWNVNGTPGGNATLGQICAVGSNPCQIVTSTAASQVDYLAPGSIPSPNPVSVTAVSAADSTKSASAQITVINHVLVSVLPGSVTLVPMGVQGFTPSVLGTSNQNVVWQLQGAACGAAGPCGTINPSGTYTAPASAPTPDTIQVVPAVNTSFTTRTRPGP
;
A
#
# COMPACT_ATOMS: atom_id res chain seq x y z
N MET A 1 -62.50 1.43 48.87
CA MET A 1 -63.78 0.66 48.91
C MET A 1 -64.18 0.41 50.34
N ALA A 2 -65.45 0.51 50.72
CA ALA A 2 -65.87 0.29 52.10
C ALA A 2 -66.50 -1.12 52.26
N PHE A 3 -66.07 -1.82 53.30
CA PHE A 3 -66.58 -3.13 53.71
C PHE A 3 -67.46 -2.89 55.01
N THR A 4 -68.48 -3.63 55.17
CA THR A 4 -69.31 -3.62 56.37
C THR A 4 -69.38 -5.04 56.95
N ALA A 5 -69.26 -5.17 58.26
CA ALA A 5 -69.43 -6.42 58.97
C ALA A 5 -70.61 -6.31 59.92
N ALA A 6 -71.40 -7.37 59.99
CA ALA A 6 -72.49 -7.45 60.96
C ALA A 6 -72.21 -8.53 62.00
N VAL A 7 -72.18 -8.18 63.29
CA VAL A 7 -71.99 -9.13 64.38
C VAL A 7 -73.40 -9.24 65.08
N THR A 8 -73.86 -10.46 65.22
CA THR A 8 -75.15 -10.74 65.80
C THR A 8 -75.06 -11.56 67.10
N ASN A 9 -76.06 -11.58 67.92
CA ASN A 9 -76.17 -12.34 69.20
C ASN A 9 -75.16 -11.87 70.26
N THR A 10 -74.72 -10.61 70.22
CA THR A 10 -73.85 -9.97 71.19
C THR A 10 -74.14 -8.48 71.23
N THR A 11 -73.82 -7.83 72.39
CA THR A 11 -73.87 -6.37 72.56
C THR A 11 -72.59 -5.68 72.04
N ASP A 12 -71.45 -6.40 71.92
CA ASP A 12 -70.25 -5.92 71.31
C ASP A 12 -70.22 -6.26 69.81
N THR A 13 -70.50 -5.27 68.99
CA THR A 13 -70.55 -5.39 67.52
C THR A 13 -69.26 -4.94 66.84
N ALA A 14 -68.19 -4.67 67.64
CA ALA A 14 -66.91 -4.24 67.12
C ALA A 14 -66.16 -5.40 66.44
N VAL A 15 -65.41 -5.06 65.32
CA VAL A 15 -64.61 -6.00 64.60
C VAL A 15 -63.18 -5.46 64.40
N SER A 16 -62.26 -6.34 64.32
CA SER A 16 -60.87 -6.07 63.81
C SER A 16 -60.78 -6.51 62.36
N TRP A 17 -60.13 -5.71 61.56
CA TRP A 17 -59.94 -5.98 60.11
C TRP A 17 -58.59 -6.48 59.83
N SER A 18 -58.42 -7.40 58.89
CA SER A 18 -57.18 -7.85 58.30
C SER A 18 -57.32 -8.03 56.82
N VAL A 19 -56.18 -7.91 56.11
CA VAL A 19 -55.98 -8.16 54.67
C VAL A 19 -55.04 -9.35 54.48
N ASN A 20 -55.47 -10.46 53.88
CA ASN A 20 -54.72 -11.73 53.78
C ASN A 20 -54.12 -12.20 55.12
N GLY A 21 -54.87 -11.95 56.23
CA GLY A 21 -54.42 -12.27 57.60
C GLY A 21 -53.50 -11.24 58.26
N VAL A 22 -53.05 -10.19 57.50
CA VAL A 22 -52.22 -9.10 58.07
C VAL A 22 -53.16 -8.08 58.72
N PRO A 23 -53.05 -7.80 60.07
CA PRO A 23 -53.86 -6.82 60.73
C PRO A 23 -53.75 -5.43 60.11
N ASN A 24 -54.90 -4.81 59.76
CA ASN A 24 -55.01 -3.54 59.02
C ASN A 24 -54.31 -3.53 57.62
N GLY A 25 -53.81 -4.67 57.14
CA GLY A 25 -53.08 -4.76 55.88
C GLY A 25 -51.67 -4.09 55.91
N ASP A 26 -51.06 -3.96 54.73
CA ASP A 26 -49.78 -3.31 54.58
C ASP A 26 -49.68 -2.62 53.18
N THR A 27 -48.49 -2.07 52.86
CA THR A 27 -48.25 -1.36 51.60
C THR A 27 -48.33 -2.25 50.37
N THR A 28 -48.14 -3.59 50.53
CA THR A 28 -48.13 -4.56 49.43
C THR A 28 -49.49 -5.17 49.13
N LEU A 29 -50.33 -5.29 50.16
CA LEU A 29 -51.67 -5.87 50.11
C LEU A 29 -52.78 -4.83 50.10
N GLY A 30 -52.44 -3.57 50.36
CA GLY A 30 -53.36 -2.49 50.68
C GLY A 30 -53.67 -2.46 52.16
N THR A 31 -54.26 -1.39 52.61
CA THR A 31 -54.61 -1.13 54.04
C THR A 31 -56.11 -1.04 54.20
N ILE A 32 -56.57 -1.46 55.41
CA ILE A 32 -57.95 -1.32 55.82
C ILE A 32 -58.02 -0.60 57.16
N THR A 33 -58.91 0.42 57.25
CA THR A 33 -59.13 1.18 58.49
C THR A 33 -59.99 0.41 59.42
N SER A 34 -60.07 0.82 60.73
CA SER A 34 -61.00 0.28 61.71
C SER A 34 -62.47 0.49 61.30
N ALA A 35 -62.79 1.46 60.41
CA ALA A 35 -64.12 1.70 59.83
C ALA A 35 -64.40 0.79 58.63
N GLY A 36 -63.47 -0.15 58.24
CA GLY A 36 -63.73 -1.04 57.10
C GLY A 36 -63.39 -0.41 55.76
N VAL A 37 -62.72 0.77 55.68
CA VAL A 37 -62.36 1.40 54.42
C VAL A 37 -61.04 0.83 53.92
N TYR A 38 -61.10 0.05 52.85
CA TYR A 38 -59.92 -0.53 52.18
C TYR A 38 -59.39 0.44 51.15
N THR A 39 -58.09 0.64 51.16
CA THR A 39 -57.28 1.34 50.14
C THR A 39 -56.35 0.33 49.45
N ALA A 40 -56.42 0.23 48.12
CA ALA A 40 -55.62 -0.65 47.36
C ALA A 40 -54.12 -0.24 47.43
N PRO A 41 -53.18 -1.17 47.25
CA PRO A 41 -51.76 -0.86 47.17
C PRO A 41 -51.44 -0.08 45.89
N ALA A 42 -50.26 0.57 45.86
CA ALA A 42 -49.74 1.28 44.67
C ALA A 42 -49.43 0.33 43.54
N ASP A 43 -48.94 -0.87 43.87
CA ASP A 43 -48.57 -1.91 42.91
C ASP A 43 -49.60 -3.03 42.91
N LEU A 44 -49.83 -3.64 41.73
CA LEU A 44 -50.74 -4.77 41.61
C LEU A 44 -50.19 -5.98 42.40
N PRO A 45 -50.89 -6.50 43.44
CA PRO A 45 -50.39 -7.63 44.20
C PRO A 45 -50.42 -8.92 43.36
N SER A 46 -49.55 -9.87 43.69
CA SER A 46 -49.58 -11.19 43.06
C SER A 46 -49.83 -12.28 44.12
N PRO A 47 -51.00 -12.96 44.07
CA PRO A 47 -52.10 -12.84 43.11
C PRO A 47 -52.86 -11.50 43.23
N ALA A 48 -53.51 -11.08 42.15
CA ALA A 48 -54.30 -9.84 42.06
C ALA A 48 -55.63 -9.96 42.81
N THR A 49 -55.66 -10.65 43.89
CA THR A 49 -56.81 -10.83 44.77
C THR A 49 -56.37 -10.75 46.23
N VAL A 50 -57.12 -10.06 47.02
CA VAL A 50 -56.96 -9.98 48.49
C VAL A 50 -58.17 -10.46 49.21
N GLN A 51 -57.96 -11.12 50.34
CA GLN A 51 -59.08 -11.49 51.25
C GLN A 51 -59.15 -10.48 52.39
N ILE A 52 -60.32 -9.85 52.52
CA ILE A 52 -60.63 -8.98 53.63
C ILE A 52 -61.33 -9.83 54.71
N THR A 53 -60.85 -9.80 55.94
CA THR A 53 -61.37 -10.57 57.03
C THR A 53 -61.79 -9.60 58.15
N ALA A 54 -63.03 -9.71 58.59
CA ALA A 54 -63.57 -9.07 59.82
C ALA A 54 -63.67 -10.12 60.92
N THR A 55 -62.93 -9.92 62.04
CA THR A 55 -62.90 -10.82 63.20
C THR A 55 -63.66 -10.12 64.36
N SER A 56 -64.64 -10.80 64.92
CA SER A 56 -65.39 -10.28 66.03
C SER A 56 -64.57 -10.03 67.31
N HIS A 57 -64.78 -8.89 67.98
CA HIS A 57 -64.21 -8.64 69.30
C HIS A 57 -64.84 -9.50 70.35
N ALA A 58 -66.18 -9.76 70.26
CA ALA A 58 -66.95 -10.54 71.23
C ALA A 58 -66.52 -12.04 71.21
N ASP A 59 -66.13 -12.57 70.04
CA ASP A 59 -65.64 -13.93 69.89
C ASP A 59 -64.63 -13.95 68.79
N PRO A 60 -63.31 -13.89 69.11
CA PRO A 60 -62.20 -13.91 68.11
C PRO A 60 -62.15 -15.18 67.25
N ALA A 61 -62.89 -16.26 67.65
CA ALA A 61 -62.98 -17.47 66.77
C ALA A 61 -63.99 -17.30 65.63
N LYS A 62 -64.75 -16.21 65.63
CA LYS A 62 -65.76 -15.89 64.58
C LYS A 62 -65.28 -14.77 63.69
N SER A 63 -65.23 -15.08 62.41
CA SER A 63 -64.85 -14.13 61.37
C SER A 63 -65.71 -14.30 60.12
N GLY A 64 -65.86 -13.20 59.40
CA GLY A 64 -66.44 -13.19 58.07
C GLY A 64 -65.40 -12.72 57.06
N THR A 65 -65.32 -13.33 55.85
CA THR A 65 -64.35 -13.02 54.80
C THR A 65 -65.07 -12.54 53.53
N GLY A 66 -64.41 -11.62 52.83
CA GLY A 66 -64.77 -11.21 51.47
C GLY A 66 -63.52 -11.17 50.58
N ASN A 67 -63.63 -11.66 49.36
CA ASN A 67 -62.54 -11.57 48.40
C ASN A 67 -62.72 -10.34 47.50
N LEU A 68 -61.61 -9.64 47.24
CA LEU A 68 -61.57 -8.46 46.40
C LEU A 68 -60.54 -8.70 45.28
N ALA A 69 -60.99 -8.56 44.05
CA ALA A 69 -60.05 -8.52 42.90
C ALA A 69 -59.47 -7.09 42.75
N ILE A 70 -58.22 -6.97 42.72
CA ILE A 70 -57.54 -5.72 42.44
C ILE A 70 -57.28 -5.68 40.92
N THR A 71 -57.76 -4.61 40.26
CA THR A 71 -57.56 -4.41 38.84
C THR A 71 -56.73 -3.16 38.59
N SER A 72 -55.97 -3.18 37.56
CA SER A 72 -55.10 -2.07 37.12
C SER A 72 -55.74 -1.39 35.91
N ASP A 73 -55.88 -0.08 35.95
CA ASP A 73 -56.30 0.79 34.84
C ASP A 73 -55.09 1.49 34.22
N ILE A 74 -53.89 1.02 34.54
CA ILE A 74 -52.61 1.57 34.01
C ILE A 74 -52.60 1.50 32.48
N THR A 75 -52.30 2.65 31.89
CA THR A 75 -51.96 2.79 30.47
C THR A 75 -50.56 3.36 30.34
N LEU A 76 -49.86 2.92 29.33
CA LEU A 76 -48.49 3.37 29.02
C LEU A 76 -48.48 4.11 27.69
N ASN A 77 -47.74 5.21 27.64
CA ASN A 77 -47.39 5.89 26.40
C ASN A 77 -45.89 5.93 26.28
N LEU A 78 -45.35 5.67 25.06
CA LEU A 78 -43.90 5.57 24.78
C LEU A 78 -43.55 6.48 23.60
N THR A 79 -42.53 7.34 23.80
CA THR A 79 -42.05 8.26 22.78
C THR A 79 -40.50 8.26 22.77
N PRO A 80 -39.89 8.30 21.59
CA PRO A 80 -40.47 8.17 20.25
C PRO A 80 -40.91 6.73 19.94
N ASN A 81 -41.93 6.56 19.09
CA ASN A 81 -42.40 5.24 18.64
C ASN A 81 -43.07 5.35 17.26
N PRO A 82 -42.51 4.75 16.17
CA PRO A 82 -41.24 4.03 16.10
C PRO A 82 -40.00 4.96 16.19
N ALA A 83 -38.80 4.41 16.30
CA ALA A 83 -37.57 5.15 16.33
C ALA A 83 -36.54 4.60 15.33
N SER A 84 -35.71 5.50 14.76
CA SER A 84 -34.55 5.18 13.98
C SER A 84 -33.31 5.79 14.67
N VAL A 85 -32.29 4.97 14.91
CA VAL A 85 -31.10 5.39 15.67
C VAL A 85 -29.85 4.98 14.89
N GLU A 86 -28.97 5.95 14.66
CA GLU A 86 -27.68 5.73 13.97
C GLU A 86 -26.71 4.95 14.84
N LEU A 87 -25.77 4.21 14.19
CA LEU A 87 -24.71 3.48 14.86
C LEU A 87 -23.96 4.33 15.88
N GLY A 88 -23.83 3.82 17.10
CA GLY A 88 -23.14 4.48 18.21
C GLY A 88 -23.81 5.74 18.74
N ALA A 89 -25.01 6.10 18.26
CA ALA A 89 -25.77 7.20 18.77
C ALA A 89 -26.60 6.82 20.01
N THR A 90 -26.97 7.81 20.81
CA THR A 90 -27.84 7.65 21.97
C THR A 90 -29.21 8.26 21.66
N GLN A 91 -30.29 7.54 21.97
CA GLN A 91 -31.67 8.00 21.88
C GLN A 91 -32.35 7.82 23.24
N THR A 92 -32.87 8.91 23.81
CA THR A 92 -33.68 8.84 25.03
C THR A 92 -35.10 8.51 24.68
N PHE A 93 -35.67 7.52 25.36
CA PHE A 93 -37.09 7.15 25.33
C PHE A 93 -37.75 7.57 26.61
N GLN A 94 -38.95 8.04 26.49
CA GLN A 94 -39.80 8.39 27.65
C GLN A 94 -41.05 7.53 27.64
N ALA A 95 -41.29 6.84 28.76
CA ALA A 95 -42.55 6.15 29.01
C ALA A 95 -43.27 6.84 30.13
N THR A 96 -44.56 7.12 29.92
CA THR A 96 -45.43 7.72 30.93
C THR A 96 -46.48 6.71 31.37
N VAL A 97 -46.65 6.60 32.69
CA VAL A 97 -47.67 5.78 33.33
C VAL A 97 -48.84 6.68 33.67
N THR A 98 -50.03 6.34 33.19
CA THR A 98 -51.31 7.03 33.53
C THR A 98 -52.32 6.05 34.12
N SER A 99 -53.00 6.47 35.21
CA SER A 99 -53.98 5.68 35.94
C SER A 99 -54.89 6.64 36.71
N SER A 100 -56.09 6.24 37.05
CA SER A 100 -56.94 6.97 37.94
C SER A 100 -56.52 6.96 39.42
N GLY A 101 -55.65 5.99 39.78
CA GLY A 101 -54.98 5.88 41.08
C GLY A 101 -53.61 6.62 41.11
N HIS A 102 -52.78 6.26 42.07
CA HIS A 102 -51.38 6.76 42.19
C HIS A 102 -50.42 5.59 42.19
N PRO A 103 -50.32 4.88 41.07
CA PRO A 103 -49.36 3.75 40.96
C PRO A 103 -47.92 4.23 40.99
N ASP A 104 -47.01 3.33 41.27
CA ASP A 104 -45.58 3.57 41.06
C ASP A 104 -45.32 3.91 39.57
N PRO A 105 -44.80 5.11 39.25
CA PRO A 105 -44.54 5.51 37.89
C PRO A 105 -43.31 4.86 37.30
N SER A 106 -42.58 4.03 38.02
CA SER A 106 -41.32 3.42 37.60
C SER A 106 -41.53 2.46 36.43
N ILE A 107 -40.56 2.51 35.52
CA ILE A 107 -40.52 1.69 34.30
C ILE A 107 -39.31 0.75 34.36
N ARG A 108 -39.56 -0.49 33.98
CA ARG A 108 -38.52 -1.45 33.65
C ARG A 108 -38.32 -1.51 32.16
N TRP A 109 -37.10 -1.20 31.72
CA TRP A 109 -36.72 -1.20 30.32
C TRP A 109 -36.15 -2.54 29.88
N GLY A 110 -36.42 -2.94 28.63
CA GLY A 110 -35.89 -4.16 28.03
C GLY A 110 -35.67 -4.00 26.53
N LEU A 111 -34.68 -4.77 26.03
CA LEU A 111 -34.41 -4.93 24.60
C LEU A 111 -34.62 -6.38 24.20
N SER A 112 -35.21 -6.59 23.04
CA SER A 112 -35.46 -7.92 22.46
C SER A 112 -35.35 -7.86 20.93
N GLY A 113 -35.22 -9.05 20.33
CA GLY A 113 -35.14 -9.23 18.89
C GLY A 113 -33.96 -10.14 18.51
N ALA A 114 -33.94 -10.64 17.29
CA ALA A 114 -32.90 -11.54 16.81
C ALA A 114 -31.50 -10.90 16.83
N ALA A 115 -31.43 -9.59 16.60
CA ALA A 115 -30.18 -8.82 16.68
C ALA A 115 -29.54 -8.81 18.08
N CYS A 116 -30.33 -8.97 19.15
CA CYS A 116 -29.83 -8.82 20.52
C CYS A 116 -28.97 -10.00 21.00
N THR A 117 -28.95 -11.13 20.28
CA THR A 117 -28.02 -12.24 20.52
C THR A 117 -26.57 -11.90 20.18
N SER A 118 -26.36 -10.95 19.24
CA SER A 118 -25.05 -10.49 18.76
C SER A 118 -24.71 -9.06 19.15
N GLY A 119 -25.65 -8.34 19.81
CA GLY A 119 -25.47 -6.97 20.27
C GLY A 119 -26.34 -5.95 19.52
N CYS A 120 -27.55 -5.72 20.02
CA CYS A 120 -28.47 -4.69 19.51
C CYS A 120 -28.36 -3.35 20.26
N GLY A 121 -27.26 -3.12 21.00
CA GLY A 121 -27.12 -1.96 21.88
C GLY A 121 -27.54 -2.24 23.33
N THR A 122 -27.68 -1.18 24.11
CA THR A 122 -28.04 -1.25 25.54
C THR A 122 -29.06 -0.17 25.87
N VAL A 123 -29.92 -0.43 26.86
CA VAL A 123 -30.82 0.57 27.44
C VAL A 123 -30.56 0.66 28.94
N ASP A 124 -30.50 1.89 29.49
CA ASP A 124 -30.33 2.12 30.90
C ASP A 124 -31.70 2.26 31.62
N ALA A 125 -31.66 2.41 32.98
CA ALA A 125 -32.86 2.57 33.79
C ALA A 125 -33.64 3.88 33.52
N ASN A 126 -32.99 4.86 32.85
CA ASN A 126 -33.60 6.15 32.50
C ASN A 126 -34.21 6.16 31.09
N GLY A 127 -34.15 5.01 30.38
CA GLY A 127 -34.64 4.91 29.01
C GLY A 127 -33.68 5.43 27.95
N ASN A 128 -32.37 5.63 28.27
CA ASN A 128 -31.38 6.00 27.30
C ASN A 128 -30.92 4.73 26.57
N TYR A 129 -31.26 4.62 25.29
CA TYR A 129 -30.78 3.58 24.42
C TYR A 129 -29.50 4.02 23.73
N ASN A 130 -28.45 3.21 23.85
CA ASN A 130 -27.18 3.38 23.13
C ASN A 130 -27.10 2.34 22.01
N ALA A 131 -27.12 2.81 20.78
CA ALA A 131 -27.00 1.94 19.60
C ALA A 131 -25.61 1.29 19.51
N PRO A 132 -25.49 0.07 18.92
CA PRO A 132 -24.20 -0.57 18.73
C PRO A 132 -23.34 0.21 17.74
N GLN A 133 -22.02 0.04 17.79
CA GLN A 133 -21.08 0.66 16.84
C GLN A 133 -20.97 -0.11 15.52
N THR A 134 -21.52 -1.33 15.46
CA THR A 134 -21.55 -2.18 14.27
C THR A 134 -22.99 -2.55 13.95
N LEU A 135 -23.32 -2.53 12.66
CA LEU A 135 -24.69 -2.82 12.21
C LEU A 135 -25.01 -4.31 12.45
N PRO A 136 -26.00 -4.62 13.31
CA PRO A 136 -26.41 -6.00 13.54
C PRO A 136 -27.21 -6.54 12.35
N SER A 137 -27.32 -7.84 12.27
CA SER A 137 -28.19 -8.50 11.28
C SER A 137 -29.17 -9.43 12.00
N PRO A 138 -30.48 -9.11 11.93
CA PRO A 138 -31.13 -7.98 11.25
C PRO A 138 -30.85 -6.63 11.95
N ALA A 139 -30.98 -5.52 11.21
CA ALA A 139 -30.70 -4.16 11.69
C ALA A 139 -31.91 -3.54 12.44
N ASN A 140 -32.52 -4.31 13.32
CA ASN A 140 -33.65 -3.89 14.11
C ASN A 140 -33.71 -4.56 15.48
N ALA A 141 -34.36 -3.92 16.41
CA ALA A 141 -34.66 -4.43 17.75
C ALA A 141 -36.04 -3.92 18.22
N THR A 142 -36.48 -4.44 19.33
CA THR A 142 -37.70 -3.97 20.00
C THR A 142 -37.34 -3.46 21.39
N LEU A 143 -37.61 -2.20 21.67
CA LEU A 143 -37.51 -1.63 23.00
C LEU A 143 -38.87 -1.83 23.71
N THR A 144 -38.86 -2.33 24.93
CA THR A 144 -40.05 -2.54 25.74
C THR A 144 -39.96 -1.72 27.03
N ALA A 145 -41.01 -0.99 27.33
CA ALA A 145 -41.24 -0.32 28.60
C ALA A 145 -42.35 -1.08 29.35
N GLN A 146 -42.03 -1.63 30.52
CA GLN A 146 -42.93 -2.38 31.37
C GLN A 146 -43.16 -1.62 32.67
N SER A 147 -44.44 -1.47 33.09
CA SER A 147 -44.76 -0.87 34.38
C SER A 147 -44.25 -1.74 35.54
N VAL A 148 -43.67 -1.09 36.55
CA VAL A 148 -43.30 -1.78 37.80
C VAL A 148 -44.52 -2.07 38.63
N ALA A 149 -45.51 -1.14 38.66
CA ALA A 149 -46.78 -1.27 39.40
C ALA A 149 -47.66 -2.40 38.88
N ASP A 150 -47.65 -2.64 37.55
CA ASP A 150 -48.38 -3.75 36.92
C ASP A 150 -47.55 -4.36 35.81
N PRO A 151 -46.82 -5.42 36.07
CA PRO A 151 -45.97 -6.05 35.05
C PRO A 151 -46.68 -6.65 33.84
N SER A 152 -48.04 -6.77 33.88
CA SER A 152 -48.82 -7.16 32.72
C SER A 152 -48.97 -6.04 31.70
N LYS A 153 -48.70 -4.80 32.10
CA LYS A 153 -48.78 -3.60 31.25
C LYS A 153 -47.40 -3.29 30.69
N GLN A 154 -47.31 -3.41 29.40
CA GLN A 154 -46.11 -3.09 28.65
C GLN A 154 -46.46 -2.43 27.31
N ILE A 155 -45.52 -1.62 26.81
CA ILE A 155 -45.59 -1.00 25.50
C ILE A 155 -44.24 -1.13 24.83
N SER A 156 -44.24 -1.30 23.50
CA SER A 156 -43.01 -1.52 22.76
C SER A 156 -42.85 -0.53 21.61
N ALA A 157 -41.62 -0.12 21.34
CA ALA A 157 -41.23 0.64 20.18
C ALA A 157 -40.35 -0.22 19.25
N ALA A 158 -40.65 -0.20 17.95
CA ALA A 158 -39.75 -0.75 16.96
C ALA A 158 -38.53 0.17 16.77
N LEU A 159 -37.33 -0.39 16.88
CA LEU A 159 -36.08 0.30 16.65
C LEU A 159 -35.49 -0.12 15.31
N ALA A 160 -35.27 0.82 14.39
CA ALA A 160 -34.44 0.65 13.24
C ALA A 160 -33.02 1.14 13.58
N ILE A 161 -31.99 0.31 13.39
CA ILE A 161 -30.60 0.70 13.58
C ILE A 161 -30.05 1.02 12.19
N THR A 162 -29.55 2.25 11.99
CA THR A 162 -29.16 2.77 10.68
C THR A 162 -27.68 3.10 10.62
N SER A 163 -27.13 3.06 9.40
CA SER A 163 -25.75 3.45 9.11
C SER A 163 -25.71 4.41 7.93
N SER A 164 -25.73 5.70 8.19
CA SER A 164 -25.81 6.76 7.18
C SER A 164 -24.45 7.41 6.89
N PHE A 165 -23.34 6.89 7.42
CA PHE A 165 -21.99 7.42 7.11
C PHE A 165 -21.59 7.16 5.66
N SER A 166 -20.74 8.04 5.11
CA SER A 166 -20.10 7.84 3.82
C SER A 166 -18.67 7.31 4.00
N LEU A 167 -18.19 6.54 3.01
CA LEU A 167 -16.81 6.04 2.94
C LEU A 167 -16.23 6.42 1.59
N GLN A 168 -15.05 7.07 1.59
CA GLN A 168 -14.32 7.49 0.40
C GLN A 168 -12.89 6.96 0.45
N LEU A 169 -12.28 6.75 -0.72
CA LEU A 169 -10.89 6.32 -0.86
C LEU A 169 -10.17 7.23 -1.85
N SER A 170 -9.06 7.83 -1.40
CA SER A 170 -8.18 8.64 -2.23
C SER A 170 -6.88 7.89 -2.49
N ALA A 171 -6.56 7.68 -3.76
CA ALA A 171 -5.35 7.01 -4.23
C ALA A 171 -4.83 7.69 -5.51
N PRO A 172 -3.53 7.58 -5.84
CA PRO A 172 -3.01 8.06 -7.12
C PRO A 172 -3.62 7.25 -8.28
N SER A 173 -3.85 7.89 -9.41
CA SER A 173 -4.36 7.22 -10.62
C SER A 173 -3.33 6.32 -11.30
N GLY A 174 -2.03 6.56 -11.06
CA GLY A 174 -0.93 5.75 -11.60
C GLY A 174 0.29 5.75 -10.68
N LEU A 175 1.05 4.65 -10.70
CA LEU A 175 2.25 4.47 -9.89
C LEU A 175 3.26 3.61 -10.65
N PRO A 176 4.57 3.99 -10.72
CA PRO A 176 5.60 3.13 -11.28
C PRO A 176 5.72 1.81 -10.52
N ALA A 177 6.04 0.72 -11.23
CA ALA A 177 6.35 -0.56 -10.62
C ALA A 177 7.47 -0.41 -9.57
N GLY A 178 7.29 -1.01 -8.39
CA GLY A 178 8.20 -0.91 -7.25
C GLY A 178 8.15 0.40 -6.46
N ALA A 179 7.35 1.39 -6.88
CA ALA A 179 7.18 2.64 -6.14
C ALA A 179 6.14 2.51 -5.01
N THR A 180 6.18 3.44 -4.07
CA THR A 180 5.24 3.50 -2.94
C THR A 180 4.37 4.75 -3.00
N ALA A 181 3.15 4.66 -2.47
CA ALA A 181 2.24 5.80 -2.32
C ALA A 181 1.40 5.66 -1.06
N THR A 182 1.01 6.79 -0.47
CA THR A 182 0.04 6.80 0.62
C THR A 182 -1.37 6.84 0.04
N ILE A 183 -2.24 5.97 0.55
CA ILE A 183 -3.67 5.91 0.22
C ILE A 183 -4.44 6.27 1.48
N VAL A 184 -5.46 7.12 1.33
CA VAL A 184 -6.25 7.61 2.46
C VAL A 184 -7.71 7.22 2.28
N ALA A 185 -8.25 6.52 3.27
CA ALA A 185 -9.68 6.27 3.40
C ALA A 185 -10.29 7.28 4.38
N THR A 186 -11.43 7.85 4.03
CA THR A 186 -12.14 8.82 4.85
C THR A 186 -13.55 8.33 5.09
N MET A 187 -13.90 8.12 6.38
CA MET A 187 -15.26 7.84 6.83
C MET A 187 -15.85 9.14 7.41
N ALA A 188 -17.02 9.53 6.93
CA ALA A 188 -17.72 10.71 7.44
C ALA A 188 -19.02 10.28 8.13
N PRO A 189 -19.01 10.10 9.48
CA PRO A 189 -20.22 9.84 10.27
C PRO A 189 -21.18 11.01 10.21
N VAL A 190 -22.48 10.73 10.36
CA VAL A 190 -23.47 11.80 10.57
C VAL A 190 -23.34 12.37 11.99
N PRO A 191 -23.70 13.64 12.22
CA PRO A 191 -23.63 14.24 13.54
C PRO A 191 -24.37 13.42 14.61
N GLY A 192 -23.71 13.21 15.75
CA GLY A 192 -24.28 12.43 16.88
C GLY A 192 -24.12 10.91 16.76
N SER A 193 -23.65 10.38 15.63
CA SER A 193 -23.32 8.96 15.49
C SER A 193 -21.83 8.70 15.78
N ASN A 194 -21.52 7.46 16.17
CA ASN A 194 -20.15 7.01 16.43
C ASN A 194 -19.97 5.55 15.99
N PRO A 195 -19.99 5.29 14.67
CA PRO A 195 -19.77 3.95 14.15
C PRO A 195 -18.35 3.47 14.43
N SER A 196 -18.12 2.15 14.44
CA SER A 196 -16.78 1.58 14.55
C SER A 196 -15.87 2.14 13.45
N PRO A 197 -14.71 2.71 13.80
CA PRO A 197 -13.80 3.32 12.82
C PRO A 197 -12.99 2.29 12.02
N ILE A 198 -13.07 1.02 12.35
CA ILE A 198 -12.19 -0.03 11.80
C ILE A 198 -12.52 -0.30 10.33
N LEU A 199 -11.49 -0.24 9.48
CA LEU A 199 -11.56 -0.53 8.06
C LEU A 199 -10.77 -1.79 7.71
N ALA A 200 -11.31 -2.64 6.85
CA ALA A 200 -10.61 -3.76 6.26
C ALA A 200 -10.11 -3.36 4.86
N TRP A 201 -8.81 -3.50 4.62
CA TRP A 201 -8.15 -3.16 3.37
C TRP A 201 -7.88 -4.41 2.54
N ALA A 202 -8.07 -4.32 1.24
CA ALA A 202 -7.82 -5.41 0.31
C ALA A 202 -7.24 -4.91 -1.01
N LEU A 203 -6.40 -5.76 -1.64
CA LEU A 203 -5.88 -5.57 -2.98
C LEU A 203 -6.45 -6.65 -3.90
N SER A 204 -6.79 -6.24 -5.11
CA SER A 204 -7.21 -7.15 -6.18
C SER A 204 -6.86 -6.55 -7.54
N GLY A 205 -6.89 -7.36 -8.59
CA GLY A 205 -6.72 -6.88 -9.95
C GLY A 205 -6.91 -8.01 -10.96
N PRO A 206 -7.30 -7.71 -12.19
CA PRO A 206 -7.52 -8.75 -13.21
C PRO A 206 -6.23 -9.46 -13.62
N GLY A 207 -5.05 -8.82 -13.41
CA GLY A 207 -3.73 -9.36 -13.74
C GLY A 207 -2.90 -9.78 -12.52
N CYS A 208 -3.48 -9.78 -11.31
CA CYS A 208 -2.74 -10.08 -10.09
C CYS A 208 -3.62 -10.67 -8.99
N SER A 209 -3.03 -11.41 -8.05
CA SER A 209 -3.70 -11.91 -6.84
C SER A 209 -2.73 -11.90 -5.65
N GLY A 210 -3.24 -11.59 -4.45
CA GLY A 210 -2.41 -11.55 -3.25
C GLY A 210 -1.22 -10.61 -3.38
N SER A 211 -0.01 -11.06 -3.03
CA SER A 211 1.22 -10.28 -3.06
C SER A 211 1.68 -9.86 -4.47
N SER A 212 1.18 -10.51 -5.54
CA SER A 212 1.47 -10.06 -6.91
C SER A 212 0.79 -8.73 -7.28
N CYS A 213 -0.22 -8.30 -6.50
CA CYS A 213 -0.82 -6.96 -6.62
C CYS A 213 -0.03 -5.88 -5.85
N GLY A 214 1.08 -6.22 -5.20
CA GLY A 214 1.80 -5.35 -4.28
C GLY A 214 1.46 -5.62 -2.82
N THR A 215 1.81 -4.69 -1.93
CA THR A 215 1.56 -4.82 -0.50
C THR A 215 0.94 -3.55 0.08
N LEU A 216 0.09 -3.72 1.11
CA LEU A 216 -0.46 -2.63 1.91
C LEU A 216 0.07 -2.73 3.33
N THR A 217 0.66 -1.65 3.81
CA THR A 217 1.00 -1.47 5.23
C THR A 217 0.04 -0.44 5.80
N VAL A 218 -0.92 -0.89 6.61
CA VAL A 218 -1.93 -0.02 7.22
C VAL A 218 -1.29 0.76 8.36
N ILE A 219 -1.47 2.08 8.34
CA ILE A 219 -1.01 3.00 9.39
C ILE A 219 -2.27 3.46 10.11
N THR A 220 -2.70 2.73 11.13
CA THR A 220 -3.87 3.09 11.94
C THR A 220 -3.57 4.32 12.80
N THR A 221 -4.12 5.46 12.44
CA THR A 221 -4.11 6.69 13.25
C THR A 221 -5.52 7.09 13.70
N GLN A 222 -6.38 6.08 13.92
CA GLN A 222 -7.80 6.31 14.20
C GLN A 222 -7.98 6.95 15.58
N SER A 223 -8.47 8.19 15.62
CA SER A 223 -8.94 8.82 16.84
C SER A 223 -10.45 8.59 16.94
N ALA A 224 -10.88 7.86 17.97
CA ALA A 224 -12.29 7.72 18.27
C ALA A 224 -12.92 9.11 18.47
N GLY A 225 -14.05 9.36 17.81
CA GLY A 225 -14.74 10.65 17.87
C GLY A 225 -14.27 11.72 16.89
N ALA A 226 -13.27 11.44 16.04
CA ALA A 226 -12.95 12.33 14.92
C ALA A 226 -14.06 12.33 13.87
N ASN A 227 -14.34 13.50 13.29
CA ASN A 227 -15.28 13.63 12.16
C ASN A 227 -14.75 14.64 11.16
N PRO A 228 -14.30 14.21 9.96
CA PRO A 228 -14.24 12.81 9.48
C PRO A 228 -13.15 11.97 10.15
N ILE A 229 -13.33 10.64 10.14
CA ILE A 229 -12.33 9.66 10.55
C ILE A 229 -11.46 9.35 9.33
N ALA A 230 -10.16 9.60 9.42
CA ALA A 230 -9.21 9.24 8.36
C ALA A 230 -8.39 8.01 8.79
N ASP A 231 -8.23 7.07 7.88
CA ASP A 231 -7.31 5.93 7.97
C ASP A 231 -6.39 5.92 6.77
N SER A 232 -5.13 5.55 6.93
CA SER A 232 -4.16 5.55 5.84
C SER A 232 -3.41 4.24 5.74
N ALA A 233 -3.01 3.92 4.51
CA ALA A 233 -2.13 2.80 4.23
C ALA A 233 -1.03 3.23 3.26
N THR A 234 0.18 2.71 3.45
CA THR A 234 1.24 2.77 2.44
C THR A 234 1.07 1.59 1.50
N TYR A 235 0.78 1.88 0.25
CA TYR A 235 0.78 0.89 -0.82
C TYR A 235 2.15 0.85 -1.49
N ALA A 236 2.75 -0.34 -1.59
CA ALA A 236 3.94 -0.58 -2.41
C ALA A 236 3.53 -1.37 -3.65
N ALA A 237 3.74 -0.78 -4.82
CA ALA A 237 3.44 -1.42 -6.10
C ALA A 237 4.33 -2.65 -6.33
N PRO A 238 3.86 -3.68 -7.06
CA PRO A 238 4.68 -4.83 -7.40
C PRO A 238 5.89 -4.41 -8.23
N ALA A 239 7.01 -5.15 -8.13
CA ALA A 239 8.25 -4.87 -8.85
C ALA A 239 8.10 -4.95 -10.38
N THR A 240 7.08 -5.68 -10.86
CA THR A 240 6.71 -5.77 -12.28
C THR A 240 5.24 -5.43 -12.44
N ALA A 241 4.89 -4.64 -13.45
CA ALA A 241 3.50 -4.33 -13.74
C ALA A 241 2.72 -5.61 -14.08
N PRO A 242 1.56 -5.88 -13.47
CA PRO A 242 0.72 -7.02 -13.81
C PRO A 242 0.13 -6.85 -15.22
N THR A 243 -0.44 -7.90 -15.77
CA THR A 243 -1.12 -7.84 -17.09
C THR A 243 -2.55 -8.40 -16.95
N PRO A 244 -3.59 -7.55 -17.04
CA PRO A 244 -3.59 -6.08 -17.20
C PRO A 244 -2.91 -5.33 -16.05
N ASN A 245 -2.39 -4.13 -16.34
CA ASN A 245 -1.55 -3.34 -15.44
C ASN A 245 -2.33 -2.50 -14.41
N THR A 246 -3.49 -2.96 -13.98
CA THR A 246 -4.36 -2.28 -13.02
C THR A 246 -4.47 -3.06 -11.72
N VAL A 247 -4.36 -2.34 -10.60
CA VAL A 247 -4.60 -2.83 -9.26
C VAL A 247 -5.73 -2.02 -8.63
N THR A 248 -6.69 -2.71 -8.04
CA THR A 248 -7.78 -2.10 -7.29
C THR A 248 -7.50 -2.22 -5.80
N VAL A 249 -7.48 -1.10 -5.12
CA VAL A 249 -7.49 -1.02 -3.65
C VAL A 249 -8.93 -0.88 -3.21
N MET A 250 -9.36 -1.67 -2.26
CA MET A 250 -10.70 -1.64 -1.70
C MET A 250 -10.64 -1.53 -0.17
N VAL A 251 -11.49 -0.69 0.39
CA VAL A 251 -11.74 -0.63 1.82
C VAL A 251 -13.19 -1.01 2.10
N THR A 252 -13.41 -1.77 3.18
CA THR A 252 -14.73 -2.17 3.67
C THR A 252 -14.83 -1.77 5.13
N SER A 253 -15.90 -1.07 5.52
CA SER A 253 -16.14 -0.74 6.91
C SER A 253 -16.54 -1.96 7.72
N GLN A 254 -15.98 -2.11 8.93
CA GLN A 254 -16.44 -3.11 9.88
C GLN A 254 -17.74 -2.67 10.60
N ALA A 255 -18.02 -1.37 10.64
CA ALA A 255 -19.27 -0.88 11.18
C ALA A 255 -20.47 -1.32 10.34
N ASP A 256 -20.34 -1.32 9.02
CA ASP A 256 -21.32 -1.79 8.05
C ASP A 256 -20.61 -2.34 6.82
N GLN A 257 -20.63 -3.65 6.64
CA GLN A 257 -19.91 -4.33 5.55
C GLN A 257 -20.50 -4.03 4.15
N SER A 258 -21.67 -3.44 4.06
CA SER A 258 -22.22 -2.93 2.79
C SER A 258 -21.51 -1.66 2.31
N LYS A 259 -20.88 -0.91 3.22
CA LYS A 259 -20.15 0.33 2.94
C LYS A 259 -18.72 0.00 2.50
N LYS A 260 -18.47 0.25 1.21
CA LYS A 260 -17.19 0.00 0.55
C LYS A 260 -16.79 1.19 -0.29
N ALA A 261 -15.49 1.43 -0.39
CA ALA A 261 -14.91 2.36 -1.35
C ALA A 261 -13.75 1.68 -2.05
N GLN A 262 -13.54 2.01 -3.32
CA GLN A 262 -12.46 1.44 -4.12
C GLN A 262 -11.79 2.50 -4.99
N ALA A 263 -10.52 2.29 -5.29
CA ALA A 263 -9.73 3.09 -6.22
C ALA A 263 -8.89 2.16 -7.08
N THR A 264 -8.76 2.50 -8.37
CA THR A 264 -7.92 1.75 -9.31
C THR A 264 -6.64 2.53 -9.57
N ILE A 265 -5.50 1.84 -9.45
CA ILE A 265 -4.16 2.36 -9.68
C ILE A 265 -3.59 1.67 -10.91
N MET A 266 -3.16 2.45 -11.91
CA MET A 266 -2.44 1.92 -13.07
C MET A 266 -0.97 1.74 -12.70
N ILE A 267 -0.46 0.51 -12.75
CA ILE A 267 0.96 0.22 -12.49
C ILE A 267 1.72 0.41 -13.79
N GLN A 268 2.53 1.45 -13.85
CA GLN A 268 3.38 1.73 -15.00
C GLN A 268 4.61 0.82 -14.98
N PRO A 269 5.10 0.32 -16.14
CA PRO A 269 6.37 -0.39 -16.18
C PRO A 269 7.47 0.46 -15.55
N GLY A 270 8.30 -0.15 -14.71
CA GLY A 270 9.45 0.53 -14.12
C GLY A 270 10.46 0.91 -15.20
N VAL A 271 11.30 1.91 -14.93
CA VAL A 271 12.38 2.33 -15.84
C VAL A 271 13.32 1.15 -16.08
N ASN A 272 13.60 0.85 -17.35
CA ASN A 272 14.58 -0.13 -17.79
C ASN A 272 15.52 0.48 -18.83
N VAL A 273 16.81 0.24 -18.66
CA VAL A 273 17.85 0.70 -19.59
C VAL A 273 18.49 -0.51 -20.24
N SER A 274 18.74 -0.46 -21.54
CA SER A 274 19.54 -1.44 -22.26
C SER A 274 20.53 -0.74 -23.20
N VAL A 275 21.71 -1.33 -23.35
CA VAL A 275 22.78 -0.87 -24.26
C VAL A 275 23.15 -1.99 -25.22
N SER A 276 23.26 -1.68 -26.48
CA SER A 276 23.62 -2.64 -27.53
C SER A 276 24.65 -2.03 -28.48
N PRO A 277 25.65 -2.81 -28.87
CA PRO A 277 25.99 -4.17 -28.43
C PRO A 277 26.51 -4.21 -26.97
N ALA A 278 26.24 -5.30 -26.25
CA ALA A 278 26.67 -5.46 -24.85
C ALA A 278 28.17 -5.75 -24.71
N THR A 279 28.79 -6.33 -25.75
CA THR A 279 30.21 -6.63 -25.80
C THR A 279 30.76 -6.29 -27.18
N VAL A 280 31.99 -5.71 -27.23
CA VAL A 280 32.64 -5.33 -28.47
C VAL A 280 34.13 -5.51 -28.32
N THR A 281 34.79 -6.02 -29.37
CA THR A 281 36.24 -5.91 -29.55
C THR A 281 36.52 -4.81 -30.57
N LEU A 282 37.32 -3.82 -30.21
CA LEU A 282 37.56 -2.61 -31.00
C LEU A 282 39.05 -2.30 -31.08
N ALA A 283 39.55 -2.00 -32.28
CA ALA A 283 40.92 -1.55 -32.42
C ALA A 283 41.12 -0.13 -31.84
N ALA A 284 42.29 0.17 -31.31
CA ALA A 284 42.66 1.50 -30.85
C ALA A 284 42.37 2.55 -31.93
N ILE A 285 41.97 3.76 -31.51
CA ILE A 285 41.52 4.91 -32.34
C ILE A 285 40.29 4.67 -33.23
N HIS A 286 39.71 3.48 -33.19
CA HIS A 286 38.43 3.20 -33.92
C HIS A 286 37.22 3.56 -33.09
N ARG A 287 36.06 3.59 -33.77
CA ARG A 287 34.77 3.92 -33.17
C ARG A 287 33.81 2.74 -33.27
N VAL A 288 33.00 2.62 -32.28
CA VAL A 288 31.82 1.74 -32.30
C VAL A 288 30.58 2.53 -31.91
N ARG A 289 29.48 2.29 -32.62
CA ARG A 289 28.19 2.84 -32.31
C ARG A 289 27.52 2.01 -31.22
N LEU A 290 27.10 2.68 -30.17
CA LEU A 290 26.30 2.11 -29.10
C LEU A 290 24.88 2.67 -29.18
N SER A 291 23.89 1.79 -29.12
CA SER A 291 22.48 2.15 -29.03
C SER A 291 21.98 1.96 -27.62
N VAL A 292 21.23 2.92 -27.10
CA VAL A 292 20.59 2.85 -25.78
C VAL A 292 19.08 2.89 -25.94
N GLN A 293 18.37 2.07 -25.16
CA GLN A 293 16.91 2.15 -25.02
C GLN A 293 16.56 2.33 -23.54
N VAL A 294 15.67 3.29 -23.27
CA VAL A 294 15.08 3.55 -21.96
C VAL A 294 13.59 3.36 -22.07
N ASN A 295 13.04 2.38 -21.37
CA ASN A 295 11.64 2.04 -21.38
C ASN A 295 11.02 2.35 -20.01
N GLY A 296 9.69 2.49 -19.95
CA GLY A 296 8.95 2.71 -18.70
C GLY A 296 8.96 4.16 -18.18
N THR A 297 9.44 5.11 -19.01
CA THR A 297 9.44 6.54 -18.70
C THR A 297 9.30 7.37 -19.96
N SER A 298 8.76 8.59 -19.85
CA SER A 298 8.77 9.59 -20.91
C SER A 298 10.12 10.31 -21.05
N ASN A 299 10.97 10.26 -20.02
CA ASN A 299 12.32 10.82 -20.06
C ASN A 299 13.32 9.74 -20.47
N SER A 300 13.67 9.70 -21.76
CA SER A 300 14.64 8.77 -22.33
C SER A 300 16.12 9.21 -22.19
N SER A 301 16.39 10.33 -21.52
CA SER A 301 17.75 10.84 -21.34
C SER A 301 18.58 9.90 -20.46
N VAL A 302 19.87 9.75 -20.83
CA VAL A 302 20.85 8.98 -20.06
C VAL A 302 22.12 9.77 -19.82
N ASN A 303 22.77 9.50 -18.69
CA ASN A 303 24.10 9.99 -18.38
C ASN A 303 25.11 8.88 -18.74
N TRP A 304 26.08 9.22 -19.59
CA TRP A 304 27.11 8.30 -20.05
C TRP A 304 28.40 8.43 -19.24
N ASN A 305 29.01 7.30 -18.90
CA ASN A 305 30.34 7.26 -18.31
C ASN A 305 31.16 6.09 -18.88
N VAL A 306 32.48 6.23 -18.81
CA VAL A 306 33.45 5.20 -19.12
C VAL A 306 34.24 4.90 -17.86
N ASN A 307 34.09 3.68 -17.30
CA ASN A 307 34.66 3.29 -16.01
C ASN A 307 34.38 4.34 -14.89
N GLY A 308 33.16 4.90 -14.84
CA GLY A 308 32.76 5.92 -13.88
C GLY A 308 33.15 7.36 -14.25
N THR A 309 33.97 7.59 -15.29
CA THR A 309 34.33 8.93 -15.77
C THR A 309 33.24 9.47 -16.72
N PRO A 310 32.56 10.59 -16.40
CA PRO A 310 31.53 11.14 -17.27
C PRO A 310 32.05 11.46 -18.67
N GLY A 311 31.41 10.91 -19.70
CA GLY A 311 31.80 11.08 -21.11
C GLY A 311 33.14 10.41 -21.49
N GLY A 312 33.86 9.83 -20.51
CA GLY A 312 35.21 9.26 -20.73
C GLY A 312 36.31 10.30 -20.87
N ASN A 313 37.50 9.86 -21.25
CA ASN A 313 38.69 10.69 -21.45
C ASN A 313 39.66 10.08 -22.49
N ALA A 314 40.78 10.75 -22.77
CA ALA A 314 41.76 10.29 -23.77
C ALA A 314 42.41 8.95 -23.44
N THR A 315 42.46 8.53 -22.16
CA THR A 315 43.10 7.28 -21.73
C THR A 315 42.15 6.09 -21.65
N LEU A 316 40.85 6.35 -21.36
CA LEU A 316 39.81 5.32 -21.26
C LEU A 316 38.98 5.21 -22.53
N GLY A 317 39.11 6.18 -23.46
CA GLY A 317 38.19 6.41 -24.57
C GLY A 317 37.12 7.40 -24.23
N GLN A 318 36.40 7.87 -25.24
CA GLN A 318 35.44 8.98 -25.14
C GLN A 318 34.11 8.61 -25.77
N ILE A 319 33.02 9.08 -25.14
CA ILE A 319 31.66 9.04 -25.70
C ILE A 319 31.48 10.28 -26.54
N CYS A 320 31.22 10.12 -27.83
CA CYS A 320 31.11 11.18 -28.80
C CYS A 320 29.65 11.28 -29.33
N ALA A 321 29.25 12.48 -29.72
CA ALA A 321 28.07 12.63 -30.57
C ALA A 321 28.26 11.84 -31.88
N VAL A 322 27.14 11.22 -32.33
CA VAL A 322 27.16 10.39 -33.55
C VAL A 322 27.78 11.13 -34.72
N GLY A 323 28.84 10.53 -35.32
CA GLY A 323 29.51 11.06 -36.52
C GLY A 323 30.35 12.31 -36.29
N SER A 324 30.51 12.81 -35.05
CA SER A 324 31.35 13.99 -34.78
C SER A 324 32.84 13.71 -35.02
N ASN A 325 33.52 14.56 -35.78
CA ASN A 325 34.97 14.51 -35.98
C ASN A 325 35.51 15.95 -36.03
N PRO A 326 36.26 16.41 -35.02
CA PRO A 326 36.71 15.69 -33.83
C PRO A 326 35.56 15.27 -32.89
N CYS A 327 35.85 14.38 -31.92
CA CYS A 327 34.88 13.91 -30.94
C CYS A 327 34.30 15.06 -30.15
N GLN A 328 33.01 15.27 -30.25
CA GLN A 328 32.24 16.09 -29.29
C GLN A 328 31.77 15.22 -28.15
N ILE A 329 32.41 15.39 -26.97
CA ILE A 329 32.13 14.55 -25.79
C ILE A 329 30.71 14.72 -25.32
N VAL A 330 30.02 13.61 -25.12
CA VAL A 330 28.64 13.55 -24.61
C VAL A 330 28.66 12.94 -23.21
N THR A 331 28.24 13.73 -22.22
CA THR A 331 28.08 13.27 -20.83
C THR A 331 26.61 12.93 -20.52
N SER A 332 25.66 13.55 -21.22
CA SER A 332 24.21 13.32 -21.07
C SER A 332 23.51 13.56 -22.41
N THR A 333 22.57 12.71 -22.77
CA THR A 333 21.78 12.87 -24.01
C THR A 333 20.46 12.10 -23.97
N ALA A 334 19.46 12.62 -24.68
CA ALA A 334 18.23 11.90 -25.02
C ALA A 334 18.35 11.13 -26.36
N ALA A 335 19.46 11.27 -27.08
CA ALA A 335 19.70 10.53 -28.34
C ALA A 335 19.82 9.03 -28.02
N SER A 336 19.19 8.22 -28.87
CA SER A 336 19.21 6.74 -28.75
C SER A 336 20.53 6.12 -29.15
N GLN A 337 21.51 6.91 -29.65
CA GLN A 337 22.80 6.43 -30.12
C GLN A 337 23.94 7.40 -29.75
N VAL A 338 25.10 6.84 -29.49
CA VAL A 338 26.38 7.55 -29.32
C VAL A 338 27.48 6.74 -29.99
N ASP A 339 28.62 7.39 -30.29
CA ASP A 339 29.83 6.69 -30.74
C ASP A 339 30.84 6.64 -29.61
N TYR A 340 31.33 5.45 -29.24
CA TYR A 340 32.52 5.32 -28.38
C TYR A 340 33.75 5.35 -29.25
N LEU A 341 34.69 6.26 -28.98
CA LEU A 341 36.00 6.36 -29.59
C LEU A 341 37.03 5.72 -28.65
N ALA A 342 37.67 4.64 -29.13
CA ALA A 342 38.73 3.99 -28.36
C ALA A 342 39.98 4.90 -28.22
N PRO A 343 40.73 4.81 -27.10
CA PRO A 343 41.98 5.54 -26.92
C PRO A 343 43.04 5.08 -27.88
N GLY A 344 44.14 5.84 -28.02
CA GLY A 344 45.28 5.53 -28.87
C GLY A 344 46.17 4.36 -28.39
N SER A 345 45.96 3.92 -27.15
CA SER A 345 46.67 2.78 -26.54
C SER A 345 45.65 1.92 -25.76
N ILE A 346 46.04 0.67 -25.47
CA ILE A 346 45.20 -0.23 -24.66
C ILE A 346 44.99 0.41 -23.29
N PRO A 347 43.69 0.63 -22.88
CA PRO A 347 43.40 1.20 -21.58
C PRO A 347 43.64 0.23 -20.43
N SER A 348 43.77 0.76 -19.21
CA SER A 348 43.79 -0.05 -18.00
C SER A 348 42.71 0.51 -17.05
N PRO A 349 41.69 -0.30 -16.66
CA PRO A 349 41.45 -1.70 -17.02
C PRO A 349 41.01 -1.89 -18.49
N ASN A 350 41.19 -3.10 -19.01
CA ASN A 350 40.69 -3.54 -20.32
C ASN A 350 40.06 -4.94 -20.16
N PRO A 351 38.73 -5.14 -20.42
CA PRO A 351 37.84 -4.22 -21.12
C PRO A 351 37.47 -2.99 -20.30
N VAL A 352 37.08 -1.92 -20.99
CA VAL A 352 36.41 -0.75 -20.38
C VAL A 352 34.93 -0.96 -20.34
N SER A 353 34.26 -0.48 -19.26
CA SER A 353 32.83 -0.49 -19.13
C SER A 353 32.25 0.87 -19.54
N VAL A 354 31.46 0.88 -20.61
CA VAL A 354 30.69 2.06 -21.04
C VAL A 354 29.29 1.92 -20.51
N THR A 355 28.92 2.80 -19.58
CA THR A 355 27.65 2.71 -18.85
C THR A 355 26.72 3.88 -19.17
N ALA A 356 25.45 3.56 -19.48
CA ALA A 356 24.36 4.50 -19.58
C ALA A 356 23.49 4.42 -18.31
N VAL A 357 23.36 5.52 -17.59
CA VAL A 357 22.52 5.64 -16.37
C VAL A 357 21.31 6.48 -16.71
N SER A 358 20.09 5.99 -16.41
CA SER A 358 18.87 6.73 -16.69
C SER A 358 18.83 8.05 -15.92
N ALA A 359 18.44 9.14 -16.59
CA ALA A 359 18.17 10.42 -15.93
C ALA A 359 16.79 10.44 -15.24
N ALA A 360 15.87 9.52 -15.60
CA ALA A 360 14.58 9.37 -14.95
C ALA A 360 14.66 8.59 -13.63
N ASP A 361 15.57 7.61 -13.56
CA ASP A 361 15.84 6.79 -12.37
C ASP A 361 17.32 6.42 -12.34
N SER A 362 18.08 7.12 -11.54
CA SER A 362 19.55 6.95 -11.42
C SER A 362 19.98 5.58 -10.86
N THR A 363 19.04 4.77 -10.35
CA THR A 363 19.31 3.39 -9.92
C THR A 363 19.33 2.41 -11.10
N LYS A 364 18.86 2.83 -12.27
CA LYS A 364 18.76 1.99 -13.48
C LYS A 364 19.82 2.36 -14.49
N SER A 365 20.62 1.37 -14.84
CA SER A 365 21.72 1.51 -15.78
C SER A 365 21.94 0.23 -16.59
N ALA A 366 22.64 0.37 -17.71
CA ALA A 366 23.14 -0.75 -18.49
C ALA A 366 24.55 -0.42 -19.02
N SER A 367 25.37 -1.44 -19.23
CA SER A 367 26.76 -1.26 -19.65
C SER A 367 27.10 -2.11 -20.85
N ALA A 368 27.99 -1.58 -21.71
CA ALA A 368 28.68 -2.31 -22.75
C ALA A 368 30.16 -2.54 -22.32
N GLN A 369 30.65 -3.75 -22.51
CA GLN A 369 32.06 -4.10 -22.27
C GLN A 369 32.82 -3.99 -23.57
N ILE A 370 33.84 -3.13 -23.63
CA ILE A 370 34.64 -2.89 -24.84
C ILE A 370 36.07 -3.30 -24.60
N THR A 371 36.50 -4.36 -25.30
CA THR A 371 37.87 -4.81 -25.30
C THR A 371 38.63 -4.05 -26.39
N VAL A 372 39.57 -3.22 -25.99
CA VAL A 372 40.42 -2.49 -26.94
C VAL A 372 41.67 -3.33 -27.27
N ILE A 373 41.91 -3.53 -28.56
CA ILE A 373 43.08 -4.26 -29.06
C ILE A 373 44.03 -3.31 -29.81
N ASN A 374 45.28 -3.66 -29.92
CA ASN A 374 46.22 -2.90 -30.71
C ASN A 374 45.82 -2.92 -32.20
N HIS A 375 45.78 -1.74 -32.79
CA HIS A 375 45.71 -1.58 -34.24
C HIS A 375 46.96 -0.86 -34.67
N VAL A 376 48.00 -1.62 -34.95
CA VAL A 376 49.27 -1.06 -35.41
C VAL A 376 49.24 -0.96 -36.91
N LEU A 377 49.31 0.26 -37.43
CA LEU A 377 49.45 0.56 -38.84
C LEU A 377 50.89 1.02 -39.07
N VAL A 378 51.58 0.35 -39.96
CA VAL A 378 52.95 0.72 -40.39
C VAL A 378 52.91 1.13 -41.84
N SER A 379 53.42 2.29 -42.14
CA SER A 379 53.61 2.79 -43.50
C SER A 379 55.03 3.26 -43.68
N VAL A 380 55.44 3.38 -44.92
CA VAL A 380 56.85 3.78 -45.28
C VAL A 380 56.83 4.86 -46.37
N LEU A 381 57.67 5.84 -46.23
CA LEU A 381 57.84 6.89 -47.21
C LEU A 381 59.34 6.93 -47.63
N PRO A 382 59.61 7.09 -48.97
CA PRO A 382 58.64 7.08 -50.06
C PRO A 382 58.07 5.68 -50.29
N GLY A 383 56.77 5.61 -50.75
CA GLY A 383 56.02 4.35 -50.98
C GLY A 383 56.55 3.57 -52.18
N SER A 384 57.24 4.21 -53.09
CA SER A 384 57.97 3.62 -54.21
C SER A 384 59.13 4.52 -54.65
N VAL A 385 60.16 3.96 -55.18
CA VAL A 385 61.30 4.69 -55.72
C VAL A 385 61.98 3.81 -56.78
N THR A 386 62.58 4.44 -57.78
CA THR A 386 63.47 3.79 -58.79
C THR A 386 64.86 4.21 -58.48
N LEU A 387 65.81 3.21 -58.41
CA LEU A 387 67.20 3.43 -58.15
C LEU A 387 68.02 2.83 -59.19
N VAL A 388 69.17 3.47 -59.49
CA VAL A 388 70.22 2.87 -60.28
C VAL A 388 71.06 1.89 -59.44
N PRO A 389 71.84 0.94 -60.04
CA PRO A 389 72.75 0.08 -59.26
C PRO A 389 73.59 0.93 -58.33
N MET A 390 73.87 0.43 -57.12
CA MET A 390 74.59 1.12 -56.04
C MET A 390 73.88 2.43 -55.53
N GLY A 391 72.73 2.78 -56.06
CA GLY A 391 71.95 3.91 -55.59
C GLY A 391 71.45 3.73 -54.12
N VAL A 392 71.38 4.86 -53.39
CA VAL A 392 71.04 4.85 -51.95
C VAL A 392 69.73 5.63 -51.76
N GLN A 393 68.80 5.07 -50.94
CA GLN A 393 67.52 5.71 -50.56
C GLN A 393 67.24 5.52 -49.07
N GLY A 394 66.93 6.61 -48.41
CA GLY A 394 66.42 6.57 -47.05
C GLY A 394 64.91 6.33 -47.07
N PHE A 395 64.44 5.41 -46.27
CA PHE A 395 63.02 5.16 -46.02
C PHE A 395 62.63 5.58 -44.61
N THR A 396 61.58 6.32 -44.45
CA THR A 396 61.09 6.77 -43.16
C THR A 396 59.86 5.97 -42.80
N PRO A 397 59.82 5.22 -41.68
CA PRO A 397 58.65 4.50 -41.23
C PRO A 397 57.73 5.46 -40.50
N SER A 398 56.39 5.24 -40.60
CA SER A 398 55.39 5.83 -39.76
C SER A 398 54.57 4.71 -39.10
N VAL A 399 54.63 4.64 -37.76
CA VAL A 399 53.93 3.64 -36.96
C VAL A 399 52.79 4.34 -36.19
N LEU A 400 51.56 3.91 -36.42
CA LEU A 400 50.37 4.43 -35.73
C LEU A 400 49.74 3.33 -34.88
N GLY A 401 49.01 3.70 -33.81
CA GLY A 401 48.24 2.78 -32.97
C GLY A 401 49.09 2.04 -31.90
N THR A 402 50.32 2.42 -31.70
CA THR A 402 51.17 1.91 -30.60
C THR A 402 52.16 3.00 -30.15
N SER A 403 52.57 2.93 -28.88
CA SER A 403 53.69 3.75 -28.37
C SER A 403 55.05 3.26 -28.82
N ASN A 404 55.14 2.01 -29.28
CA ASN A 404 56.38 1.46 -29.83
C ASN A 404 56.57 1.87 -31.29
N GLN A 405 57.44 2.83 -31.53
CA GLN A 405 57.75 3.37 -32.85
C GLN A 405 58.92 2.65 -33.53
N ASN A 406 59.53 1.68 -32.85
CA ASN A 406 60.73 0.97 -33.39
C ASN A 406 60.34 -0.04 -34.47
N VAL A 407 60.95 0.00 -35.60
CA VAL A 407 60.76 -0.95 -36.70
C VAL A 407 62.03 -1.76 -36.99
N VAL A 408 61.83 -2.96 -37.46
CA VAL A 408 62.83 -3.80 -38.05
C VAL A 408 62.60 -3.80 -39.55
N TRP A 409 63.66 -3.57 -40.33
CA TRP A 409 63.54 -3.52 -41.76
C TRP A 409 63.86 -4.90 -42.37
N GLN A 410 63.10 -5.28 -43.36
CA GLN A 410 63.27 -6.49 -44.13
C GLN A 410 63.18 -6.16 -45.61
N LEU A 411 64.02 -6.85 -46.40
CA LEU A 411 63.94 -6.84 -47.86
C LEU A 411 63.24 -8.11 -48.32
N GLN A 412 62.21 -7.93 -49.17
CA GLN A 412 61.43 -9.04 -49.73
C GLN A 412 61.31 -8.89 -51.23
N GLY A 413 61.25 -10.01 -51.91
CA GLY A 413 61.16 -10.09 -53.36
C GLY A 413 61.73 -11.39 -53.89
N ALA A 414 61.37 -11.76 -55.11
CA ALA A 414 61.86 -13.02 -55.70
C ALA A 414 63.38 -13.05 -55.86
N ALA A 415 63.97 -11.87 -55.95
CA ALA A 415 65.43 -11.73 -56.01
C ALA A 415 66.15 -11.79 -54.65
N CYS A 416 65.40 -11.84 -53.52
CA CYS A 416 65.94 -11.79 -52.15
C CYS A 416 66.13 -13.18 -51.50
N GLY A 417 66.31 -14.23 -52.27
CA GLY A 417 66.66 -15.57 -51.76
C GLY A 417 68.09 -15.68 -51.20
N ALA A 418 68.45 -16.82 -50.59
CA ALA A 418 69.71 -17.06 -49.86
C ALA A 418 71.04 -16.81 -50.67
N ALA A 419 70.97 -16.53 -51.94
CA ALA A 419 72.08 -16.25 -52.81
C ALA A 419 71.87 -15.06 -53.77
N GLY A 420 70.73 -14.26 -53.64
CA GLY A 420 70.44 -13.18 -54.57
C GLY A 420 70.83 -11.80 -54.08
N PRO A 421 71.33 -10.91 -54.98
CA PRO A 421 71.74 -9.56 -54.60
C PRO A 421 70.52 -8.63 -54.45
N CYS A 422 69.95 -8.57 -53.27
CA CYS A 422 68.86 -7.61 -52.98
C CYS A 422 69.32 -6.24 -52.48
N GLY A 423 70.62 -6.03 -52.46
CA GLY A 423 71.12 -4.86 -51.74
C GLY A 423 71.11 -5.05 -50.24
N THR A 424 71.18 -3.95 -49.48
CA THR A 424 71.20 -3.94 -48.02
C THR A 424 70.37 -2.82 -47.49
N ILE A 425 69.73 -3.02 -46.33
CA ILE A 425 69.05 -1.99 -45.57
C ILE A 425 69.60 -1.97 -44.16
N ASN A 426 69.95 -0.79 -43.68
CA ASN A 426 70.43 -0.63 -42.32
C ASN A 426 69.31 -0.37 -41.32
N PRO A 427 69.59 -0.46 -40.00
CA PRO A 427 68.53 -0.21 -38.97
C PRO A 427 67.90 1.19 -39.02
N SER A 428 68.53 2.18 -39.62
CA SER A 428 67.98 3.53 -39.78
C SER A 428 67.12 3.68 -41.04
N GLY A 429 66.90 2.59 -41.80
CA GLY A 429 66.02 2.60 -42.99
C GLY A 429 66.69 3.07 -44.25
N THR A 430 68.07 3.14 -44.28
CA THR A 430 68.79 3.46 -45.48
C THR A 430 69.05 2.19 -46.29
N TYR A 431 68.45 2.11 -47.46
CA TYR A 431 68.64 1.03 -48.41
C TYR A 431 69.71 1.40 -49.44
N THR A 432 70.58 0.43 -49.77
CA THR A 432 71.56 0.53 -50.83
C THR A 432 71.31 -0.58 -51.87
N ALA A 433 71.07 -0.17 -53.11
CA ALA A 433 70.77 -1.08 -54.21
C ALA A 433 72.00 -1.96 -54.52
N PRO A 434 71.84 -3.19 -55.04
CA PRO A 434 72.93 -4.06 -55.42
C PRO A 434 73.72 -3.49 -56.59
N ALA A 435 74.95 -4.00 -56.81
CA ALA A 435 75.89 -3.55 -57.88
C ALA A 435 75.34 -3.85 -59.29
N SER A 436 74.43 -4.80 -59.44
CA SER A 436 73.72 -5.14 -60.69
C SER A 436 72.22 -5.21 -60.42
N ALA A 437 71.34 -4.80 -61.38
CA ALA A 437 69.93 -4.89 -61.25
C ALA A 437 69.51 -6.36 -61.01
N PRO A 438 68.73 -6.65 -59.99
CA PRO A 438 68.23 -8.01 -59.70
C PRO A 438 67.12 -8.38 -60.75
N THR A 439 66.87 -9.69 -60.88
CA THR A 439 65.81 -10.19 -61.73
C THR A 439 64.88 -11.06 -60.89
N PRO A 440 63.62 -10.63 -60.71
CA PRO A 440 63.00 -9.37 -61.16
C PRO A 440 63.63 -8.14 -60.50
N ASP A 441 63.49 -6.98 -61.08
CA ASP A 441 64.15 -5.71 -60.73
C ASP A 441 63.39 -4.96 -59.60
N THR A 442 62.37 -5.59 -59.01
CA THR A 442 61.55 -5.04 -57.90
C THR A 442 61.89 -5.70 -56.59
N ILE A 443 62.21 -4.88 -55.58
CA ILE A 443 62.44 -5.26 -54.20
C ILE A 443 61.46 -4.50 -53.31
N GLN A 444 60.81 -5.20 -52.39
CA GLN A 444 59.97 -4.61 -51.40
C GLN A 444 60.79 -4.34 -50.13
N VAL A 445 60.73 -3.09 -49.67
CA VAL A 445 61.22 -2.67 -48.33
C VAL A 445 60.07 -2.71 -47.35
N VAL A 446 60.13 -3.62 -46.43
CA VAL A 446 59.00 -3.87 -45.46
C VAL A 446 59.48 -3.52 -44.06
N PRO A 447 58.96 -2.45 -43.46
CA PRO A 447 59.09 -2.20 -42.02
C PRO A 447 58.09 -3.05 -41.22
N ALA A 448 58.59 -3.75 -40.20
CA ALA A 448 57.75 -4.45 -39.22
C ALA A 448 58.02 -3.89 -37.83
N VAL A 449 56.95 -3.68 -37.02
CA VAL A 449 57.11 -3.26 -35.61
C VAL A 449 57.87 -4.34 -34.87
N ASN A 450 58.93 -3.96 -34.17
CA ASN A 450 59.70 -4.88 -33.38
C ASN A 450 58.94 -5.37 -32.17
N THR A 451 58.41 -6.58 -32.24
CA THR A 451 57.61 -7.21 -31.13
C THR A 451 58.50 -7.86 -30.08
N SER A 452 59.86 -7.84 -30.30
CA SER A 452 60.83 -8.45 -29.38
C SER A 452 61.17 -7.50 -28.22
N PHE A 453 60.21 -7.15 -27.36
CA PHE A 453 60.51 -6.67 -26.02
C PHE A 453 60.33 -7.81 -25.03
N THR A 454 61.36 -8.53 -24.74
CA THR A 454 61.50 -9.31 -23.51
C THR A 454 61.36 -8.37 -22.33
N THR A 455 60.36 -8.60 -21.51
CA THR A 455 60.26 -8.04 -20.16
C THR A 455 61.61 -8.26 -19.44
N ARG A 456 62.38 -7.20 -19.22
CA ARG A 456 63.44 -7.22 -18.22
C ARG A 456 62.79 -7.40 -16.86
N THR A 457 62.75 -8.61 -16.35
CA THR A 457 62.62 -8.87 -14.92
C THR A 457 63.75 -8.18 -14.21
N ARG A 458 63.44 -7.13 -13.45
CA ARG A 458 64.37 -6.48 -12.54
C ARG A 458 64.66 -7.48 -11.41
N PRO A 459 65.96 -7.85 -11.11
CA PRO A 459 66.19 -8.56 -9.87
C PRO A 459 65.87 -7.63 -8.71
N GLY A 460 64.98 -8.07 -7.80
CA GLY A 460 64.78 -7.39 -6.54
C GLY A 460 66.01 -7.50 -5.66
N PRO A 461 66.12 -6.55 -4.64
CA PRO A 461 67.20 -6.61 -3.68
C PRO A 461 67.08 -7.79 -2.71
#